data_e5ebb93e4eb90a452c397b609a089071
#
_entry.id   e5ebb93e4eb90a452c397b609a089071
#
_cell.length_a   1.000
_cell.length_b   1.000
_cell.length_c   1.000
_cell.angle_alpha   90.00
_cell.angle_beta   90.00
_cell.angle_gamma   90.00
#
_symmetry.space_group_name_H-M   'P 1'
#
loop_
_entity.id
_entity.type
_entity.pdbx_description
1 polymer ?
#
loop_
_entity_poly.entity_id
_entity_poly.type
_entity_poly.pdbx_seq_one_letter_code
_entity_poly.pdbx_strand_id
1 'polypeptide(L)'
;MDRTTAKFGILVGGGPAPGINSVIEAATIRSRLSGVTVVGLEDGFKWLMKGDHSHIQSLTRQTVSHIHFRGGSILGTSRANPTKHPQDLSTTFEALRQLNLTGLITIGGDDTAFSALKLAELAQGRLQVVHVPKTIDNDLCLPHGMPTFGFQTARHMGVSLVKNLMIDAHTTSRWYFVVTMGRKAGHLALGIGKAAGATLTLIPEEFKENGPLKLSHLTTILAGSIIKRLAQHR
;
A
#
# COMPACT_ATOMS: atom_id res chain seq x y z
N MET A 1 -25.54 -33.45 4.53
CA MET A 1 -24.81 -32.44 3.75
C MET A 1 -23.66 -31.99 4.60
N ASP A 2 -22.46 -32.48 4.31
CA ASP A 2 -21.24 -32.03 4.95
C ASP A 2 -21.10 -30.53 4.70
N ARG A 3 -21.22 -29.73 5.76
CA ARG A 3 -20.87 -28.32 5.71
C ARG A 3 -19.34 -28.25 5.60
N THR A 4 -18.85 -28.26 4.38
CA THR A 4 -17.44 -27.89 4.15
C THR A 4 -17.23 -26.54 4.81
N THR A 5 -16.48 -26.52 5.88
CA THR A 5 -16.21 -25.31 6.67
C THR A 5 -15.50 -24.31 5.75
N ALA A 6 -16.09 -23.16 5.48
CA ALA A 6 -15.50 -22.15 4.61
C ALA A 6 -14.07 -21.82 5.07
N LYS A 7 -13.15 -21.67 4.12
CA LYS A 7 -11.74 -21.39 4.38
C LYS A 7 -11.29 -20.21 3.55
N PHE A 8 -10.80 -19.18 4.23
CA PHE A 8 -10.31 -17.96 3.59
C PHE A 8 -8.79 -17.86 3.65
N GLY A 9 -8.20 -17.40 2.55
CA GLY A 9 -6.81 -17.00 2.48
C GLY A 9 -6.66 -15.49 2.61
N ILE A 10 -5.62 -15.01 3.29
CA ILE A 10 -5.23 -13.59 3.33
C ILE A 10 -3.80 -13.48 2.80
N LEU A 11 -3.57 -12.61 1.84
CA LEU A 11 -2.23 -12.27 1.35
C LEU A 11 -2.00 -10.77 1.25
N VAL A 12 -0.72 -10.39 1.29
CA VAL A 12 -0.28 -9.00 1.18
C VAL A 12 0.66 -8.85 -0.01
N GLY A 13 0.34 -7.93 -0.92
CA GLY A 13 1.18 -7.62 -2.08
C GLY A 13 1.66 -6.17 -2.08
N GLY A 14 2.77 -5.95 -2.79
CA GLY A 14 3.37 -4.61 -2.96
C GLY A 14 4.28 -4.20 -1.81
N GLY A 15 4.48 -2.91 -1.63
CA GLY A 15 5.30 -2.34 -0.56
C GLY A 15 4.59 -2.31 0.81
N PRO A 16 5.34 -2.11 1.90
CA PRO A 16 4.73 -1.94 3.22
C PRO A 16 3.93 -0.63 3.30
N ALA A 17 2.91 -0.63 4.16
CA ALA A 17 2.17 0.58 4.54
C ALA A 17 1.62 0.42 5.96
N PRO A 18 1.38 1.53 6.67
CA PRO A 18 0.70 1.48 7.96
C PRO A 18 -0.69 0.85 7.82
N GLY A 19 -1.10 0.01 8.78
CA GLY A 19 -2.43 -0.57 8.85
C GLY A 19 -2.60 -1.98 8.26
N ILE A 20 -1.59 -2.55 7.60
CA ILE A 20 -1.66 -3.92 7.04
C ILE A 20 -2.05 -4.94 8.12
N ASN A 21 -1.35 -4.94 9.25
CA ASN A 21 -1.64 -5.87 10.34
C ASN A 21 -3.03 -5.64 10.95
N SER A 22 -3.52 -4.40 11.00
CA SER A 22 -4.89 -4.09 11.44
C SER A 22 -5.94 -4.75 10.55
N VAL A 23 -5.71 -4.75 9.22
CA VAL A 23 -6.61 -5.45 8.28
C VAL A 23 -6.55 -6.95 8.46
N ILE A 24 -5.34 -7.53 8.60
CA ILE A 24 -5.16 -8.98 8.84
C ILE A 24 -5.89 -9.38 10.12
N GLU A 25 -5.72 -8.63 11.21
CA GLU A 25 -6.37 -8.88 12.50
C GLU A 25 -7.90 -8.80 12.38
N ALA A 26 -8.42 -7.69 11.87
CA ALA A 26 -9.87 -7.47 11.75
C ALA A 26 -10.55 -8.52 10.86
N ALA A 27 -9.96 -8.81 9.70
CA ALA A 27 -10.47 -9.81 8.77
C ALA A 27 -10.44 -11.21 9.39
N THR A 28 -9.35 -11.57 10.08
CA THR A 28 -9.23 -12.86 10.77
C THR A 28 -10.26 -13.01 11.88
N ILE A 29 -10.34 -12.02 12.78
CA ILE A 29 -11.28 -12.07 13.92
C ILE A 29 -12.71 -12.18 13.43
N ARG A 30 -13.10 -11.35 12.44
CA ARG A 30 -14.45 -11.37 11.89
C ARG A 30 -14.79 -12.69 11.23
N SER A 31 -13.90 -13.24 10.42
CA SER A 31 -14.09 -14.53 9.75
C SER A 31 -14.22 -15.68 10.76
N ARG A 32 -13.34 -15.71 11.77
CA ARG A 32 -13.37 -16.75 12.82
C ARG A 32 -14.63 -16.70 13.67
N LEU A 33 -15.16 -15.50 13.96
CA LEU A 33 -16.45 -15.34 14.65
C LEU A 33 -17.63 -15.88 13.81
N SER A 34 -17.50 -15.91 12.49
CA SER A 34 -18.48 -16.50 11.56
C SER A 34 -18.23 -17.98 11.28
N GLY A 35 -17.35 -18.66 12.03
CA GLY A 35 -17.03 -20.08 11.84
C GLY A 35 -16.11 -20.39 10.65
N VAL A 36 -15.52 -19.38 10.01
CA VAL A 36 -14.62 -19.55 8.86
C VAL A 36 -13.19 -19.80 9.33
N THR A 37 -12.53 -20.79 8.75
CA THR A 37 -11.08 -21.02 8.93
C THR A 37 -10.30 -19.99 8.12
N VAL A 38 -9.24 -19.41 8.69
CA VAL A 38 -8.41 -18.41 8.03
C VAL A 38 -6.95 -18.84 8.01
N VAL A 39 -6.33 -18.72 6.84
CA VAL A 39 -4.89 -18.94 6.64
C VAL A 39 -4.24 -17.69 6.02
N GLY A 40 -3.08 -17.32 6.51
CA GLY A 40 -2.21 -16.33 5.89
C GLY A 40 -1.34 -16.98 4.83
N LEU A 41 -1.20 -16.35 3.67
CA LEU A 41 -0.31 -16.77 2.59
C LEU A 41 0.94 -15.88 2.66
N GLU A 42 2.09 -16.49 2.92
CA GLU A 42 3.33 -15.76 3.16
C GLU A 42 3.91 -15.18 1.87
N ASP A 43 4.53 -13.99 1.98
CA ASP A 43 5.19 -13.28 0.88
C ASP A 43 4.28 -13.04 -0.35
N GLY A 44 2.97 -12.86 -0.14
CA GLY A 44 2.03 -12.54 -1.22
C GLY A 44 1.91 -13.66 -2.26
N PHE A 45 2.11 -13.33 -3.54
CA PHE A 45 2.02 -14.30 -4.64
C PHE A 45 3.32 -15.09 -4.90
N LYS A 46 4.41 -14.78 -4.21
CA LYS A 46 5.76 -15.26 -4.52
C LYS A 46 5.86 -16.79 -4.59
N TRP A 47 5.29 -17.49 -3.63
CA TRP A 47 5.35 -18.94 -3.54
C TRP A 47 4.25 -19.60 -4.37
N LEU A 48 3.07 -19.00 -4.39
CA LEU A 48 1.94 -19.48 -5.19
C LEU A 48 2.26 -19.53 -6.69
N MET A 49 2.99 -18.52 -7.21
CA MET A 49 3.46 -18.51 -8.61
C MET A 49 4.42 -19.65 -8.95
N LYS A 50 5.04 -20.26 -7.94
CA LYS A 50 5.90 -21.44 -8.10
C LYS A 50 5.15 -22.76 -7.90
N GLY A 51 3.83 -22.68 -7.67
CA GLY A 51 3.03 -23.86 -7.32
C GLY A 51 3.25 -24.34 -5.88
N ASP A 52 4.01 -23.62 -5.10
CA ASP A 52 4.30 -23.97 -3.71
C ASP A 52 3.23 -23.35 -2.79
N HIS A 53 2.46 -24.21 -2.17
CA HIS A 53 1.38 -23.87 -1.23
C HIS A 53 1.72 -24.25 0.22
N SER A 54 2.98 -24.58 0.53
CA SER A 54 3.44 -24.91 1.89
C SER A 54 3.70 -23.69 2.76
N HIS A 55 3.93 -22.51 2.15
CA HIS A 55 4.18 -21.24 2.83
C HIS A 55 2.88 -20.59 3.32
N ILE A 56 2.28 -21.22 4.32
CA ILE A 56 1.02 -20.78 4.93
C ILE A 56 1.12 -20.74 6.44
N GLN A 57 0.42 -19.81 7.06
CA GLN A 57 0.30 -19.65 8.49
C GLN A 57 -1.18 -19.75 8.92
N SER A 58 -1.50 -20.58 9.90
CA SER A 58 -2.86 -20.60 10.47
C SER A 58 -3.11 -19.32 11.24
N LEU A 59 -4.20 -18.60 10.89
CA LEU A 59 -4.59 -17.37 11.56
C LEU A 59 -5.75 -17.64 12.53
N THR A 60 -5.48 -17.42 13.80
CA THR A 60 -6.43 -17.55 14.90
C THR A 60 -6.56 -16.24 15.66
N ARG A 61 -7.56 -16.12 16.51
CA ARG A 61 -7.67 -14.94 17.40
C ARG A 61 -6.42 -14.73 18.24
N GLN A 62 -5.79 -15.80 18.70
CA GLN A 62 -4.56 -15.73 19.52
C GLN A 62 -3.36 -15.24 18.70
N THR A 63 -3.19 -15.74 17.47
CA THR A 63 -2.03 -15.38 16.62
C THR A 63 -2.11 -13.95 16.08
N VAL A 64 -3.32 -13.37 15.94
CA VAL A 64 -3.49 -12.01 15.44
C VAL A 64 -3.78 -10.99 16.53
N SER A 65 -4.01 -11.42 17.77
CA SER A 65 -4.26 -10.50 18.89
C SER A 65 -3.08 -9.55 19.07
N HIS A 66 -3.36 -8.26 19.10
CA HIS A 66 -2.37 -7.21 19.33
C HIS A 66 -1.37 -6.94 18.17
N ILE A 67 -1.64 -7.40 16.94
CA ILE A 67 -0.78 -7.05 15.81
C ILE A 67 -1.13 -5.69 15.19
N HIS A 68 -2.30 -5.14 15.47
CA HIS A 68 -2.78 -3.88 14.86
C HIS A 68 -1.90 -2.67 15.14
N PHE A 69 -1.16 -2.65 16.25
CA PHE A 69 -0.20 -1.59 16.54
C PHE A 69 1.23 -1.91 16.11
N ARG A 70 1.47 -3.05 15.43
CA ARG A 70 2.77 -3.41 14.88
C ARG A 70 2.84 -3.00 13.42
N GLY A 71 3.91 -2.29 13.06
CA GLY A 71 4.19 -1.96 11.66
C GLY A 71 4.54 -3.19 10.82
N GLY A 72 4.55 -3.00 9.50
CA GLY A 72 4.86 -4.06 8.54
C GLY A 72 3.70 -5.05 8.34
N SER A 73 4.03 -6.29 8.03
CA SER A 73 3.10 -7.40 7.82
C SER A 73 3.61 -8.67 8.48
N ILE A 74 2.79 -9.32 9.31
CA ILE A 74 3.14 -10.63 9.89
C ILE A 74 3.22 -11.74 8.84
N LEU A 75 2.63 -11.53 7.65
CA LEU A 75 2.66 -12.47 6.53
C LEU A 75 3.77 -12.15 5.51
N GLY A 76 4.63 -11.16 5.81
CA GLY A 76 5.53 -10.65 4.79
C GLY A 76 4.76 -9.94 3.66
N THR A 77 5.45 -9.62 2.59
CA THR A 77 4.90 -9.05 1.36
C THR A 77 5.88 -9.25 0.20
N SER A 78 5.39 -9.23 -1.02
CA SER A 78 6.26 -9.23 -2.21
C SER A 78 5.66 -8.42 -3.36
N ARG A 79 6.51 -8.10 -4.34
CA ARG A 79 6.10 -7.50 -5.62
C ARG A 79 5.92 -8.57 -6.72
N ALA A 80 5.77 -9.84 -6.34
CA ALA A 80 5.43 -10.90 -7.25
C ALA A 80 4.06 -10.63 -7.88
N ASN A 81 4.00 -10.68 -9.20
CA ASN A 81 2.81 -10.33 -9.98
C ASN A 81 2.51 -11.48 -10.95
N PRO A 82 1.47 -12.31 -10.66
CA PRO A 82 1.14 -13.47 -11.47
C PRO A 82 0.52 -13.12 -12.82
N THR A 83 0.18 -11.86 -13.06
CA THR A 83 -0.44 -11.45 -14.34
C THR A 83 0.58 -11.12 -15.43
N LYS A 84 1.88 -11.16 -15.13
CA LYS A 84 2.93 -10.93 -16.13
C LYS A 84 2.98 -12.02 -17.20
N HIS A 85 2.72 -13.26 -16.81
CA HIS A 85 2.67 -14.41 -17.70
C HIS A 85 1.42 -15.24 -17.42
N PRO A 86 0.69 -15.69 -18.45
CA PRO A 86 -0.53 -16.50 -18.25
C PRO A 86 -0.28 -17.79 -17.43
N GLN A 87 0.90 -18.38 -17.59
CA GLN A 87 1.29 -19.60 -16.85
C GLN A 87 1.37 -19.32 -15.34
N ASP A 88 1.93 -18.17 -14.93
CA ASP A 88 2.05 -17.83 -13.52
C ASP A 88 0.68 -17.66 -12.86
N LEU A 89 -0.27 -17.08 -13.60
CA LEU A 89 -1.65 -16.92 -13.14
C LEU A 89 -2.34 -18.26 -12.94
N SER A 90 -2.21 -19.16 -13.90
CA SER A 90 -2.77 -20.52 -13.85
C SER A 90 -2.16 -21.32 -12.70
N THR A 91 -0.83 -21.28 -12.54
CA THR A 91 -0.12 -21.94 -11.45
C THR A 91 -0.55 -21.40 -10.09
N THR A 92 -0.68 -20.08 -9.97
CA THR A 92 -1.18 -19.42 -8.74
C THR A 92 -2.58 -19.88 -8.40
N PHE A 93 -3.48 -19.91 -9.38
CA PHE A 93 -4.86 -20.38 -9.16
C PHE A 93 -4.92 -21.84 -8.71
N GLU A 94 -4.13 -22.71 -9.34
CA GLU A 94 -4.08 -24.11 -8.98
C GLU A 94 -3.54 -24.31 -7.55
N ALA A 95 -2.51 -23.58 -7.14
CA ALA A 95 -2.01 -23.59 -5.76
C ALA A 95 -3.09 -23.17 -4.74
N LEU A 96 -3.86 -22.12 -5.06
CA LEU A 96 -4.99 -21.69 -4.22
C LEU A 96 -6.10 -22.74 -4.16
N ARG A 97 -6.35 -23.44 -5.26
CA ARG A 97 -7.33 -24.54 -5.33
C ARG A 97 -6.91 -25.73 -4.44
N GLN A 98 -5.64 -26.10 -4.46
CA GLN A 98 -5.09 -27.17 -3.61
C GLN A 98 -5.21 -26.86 -2.12
N LEU A 99 -5.20 -25.58 -1.74
CA LEU A 99 -5.48 -25.14 -0.37
C LEU A 99 -6.96 -25.22 0.04
N ASN A 100 -7.86 -25.58 -0.89
CA ASN A 100 -9.30 -25.66 -0.69
C ASN A 100 -9.90 -24.34 -0.16
N LEU A 101 -9.44 -23.20 -0.69
CA LEU A 101 -9.95 -21.89 -0.30
C LEU A 101 -11.30 -21.63 -0.97
N THR A 102 -12.25 -21.15 -0.20
CA THR A 102 -13.54 -20.63 -0.68
C THR A 102 -13.52 -19.12 -0.90
N GLY A 103 -12.58 -18.43 -0.25
CA GLY A 103 -12.38 -16.99 -0.40
C GLY A 103 -10.92 -16.58 -0.27
N LEU A 104 -10.58 -15.48 -0.94
CA LEU A 104 -9.25 -14.86 -0.91
C LEU A 104 -9.39 -13.38 -0.60
N ILE A 105 -8.72 -12.91 0.43
CA ILE A 105 -8.60 -11.50 0.78
C ILE A 105 -7.19 -11.05 0.38
N THR A 106 -7.10 -10.13 -0.56
CA THR A 106 -5.83 -9.55 -1.00
C THR A 106 -5.70 -8.13 -0.46
N ILE A 107 -4.52 -7.80 0.07
CA ILE A 107 -4.21 -6.47 0.62
C ILE A 107 -3.07 -5.90 -0.21
N GLY A 108 -3.29 -4.78 -0.92
CA GLY A 108 -2.23 -4.24 -1.77
C GLY A 108 -2.63 -3.03 -2.62
N GLY A 109 -1.71 -2.60 -3.47
CA GLY A 109 -1.92 -1.52 -4.45
C GLY A 109 -2.54 -2.03 -5.76
N ASP A 110 -2.40 -1.22 -6.81
CA ASP A 110 -2.95 -1.45 -8.15
C ASP A 110 -2.58 -2.81 -8.76
N ASP A 111 -1.30 -3.18 -8.74
CA ASP A 111 -0.84 -4.48 -9.27
C ASP A 111 -1.49 -5.66 -8.55
N THR A 112 -1.67 -5.55 -7.22
CA THR A 112 -2.32 -6.59 -6.42
C THR A 112 -3.83 -6.65 -6.70
N ALA A 113 -4.47 -5.49 -6.86
CA ALA A 113 -5.87 -5.39 -7.24
C ALA A 113 -6.13 -6.03 -8.62
N PHE A 114 -5.28 -5.73 -9.58
CA PHE A 114 -5.36 -6.32 -10.93
C PHE A 114 -5.17 -7.84 -10.90
N SER A 115 -4.19 -8.32 -10.11
CA SER A 115 -3.99 -9.76 -9.92
C SER A 115 -5.20 -10.43 -9.28
N ALA A 116 -5.80 -9.79 -8.27
CA ALA A 116 -7.01 -10.26 -7.62
C ALA A 116 -8.20 -10.37 -8.59
N LEU A 117 -8.39 -9.35 -9.44
CA LEU A 117 -9.41 -9.36 -10.49
C LEU A 117 -9.22 -10.54 -11.46
N LYS A 118 -7.99 -10.72 -11.96
CA LYS A 118 -7.69 -11.81 -12.90
C LYS A 118 -7.88 -13.21 -12.30
N LEU A 119 -7.56 -13.37 -11.02
CA LEU A 119 -7.84 -14.62 -10.29
C LEU A 119 -9.34 -14.83 -10.11
N ALA A 120 -10.13 -13.80 -9.83
CA ALA A 120 -11.58 -13.89 -9.72
C ALA A 120 -12.22 -14.29 -11.06
N GLU A 121 -11.78 -13.69 -12.18
CA GLU A 121 -12.20 -14.04 -13.53
C GLU A 121 -11.90 -15.52 -13.84
N LEU A 122 -10.68 -15.97 -13.57
CA LEU A 122 -10.23 -17.36 -13.79
C LEU A 122 -11.00 -18.35 -12.91
N ALA A 123 -11.33 -17.95 -11.70
CA ALA A 123 -12.05 -18.79 -10.75
C ALA A 123 -13.51 -19.05 -11.13
N GLN A 124 -14.15 -18.20 -11.94
CA GLN A 124 -15.53 -18.36 -12.39
C GLN A 124 -16.51 -18.69 -11.23
N GLY A 125 -16.40 -17.95 -10.12
CA GLY A 125 -17.24 -18.12 -8.93
C GLY A 125 -16.80 -19.23 -7.96
N ARG A 126 -15.82 -20.06 -8.30
CA ARG A 126 -15.28 -21.12 -7.41
C ARG A 126 -14.43 -20.58 -6.26
N LEU A 127 -13.90 -19.36 -6.39
CA LEU A 127 -13.19 -18.64 -5.37
C LEU A 127 -13.73 -17.20 -5.31
N GLN A 128 -14.21 -16.78 -4.16
CA GLN A 128 -14.60 -15.38 -3.94
C GLN A 128 -13.36 -14.57 -3.63
N VAL A 129 -13.16 -13.44 -4.31
CA VAL A 129 -12.00 -12.59 -4.11
C VAL A 129 -12.44 -11.21 -3.65
N VAL A 130 -11.84 -10.74 -2.55
CA VAL A 130 -12.03 -9.39 -2.02
C VAL A 130 -10.68 -8.70 -1.95
N HIS A 131 -10.60 -7.48 -2.50
CA HIS A 131 -9.39 -6.68 -2.46
C HIS A 131 -9.53 -5.52 -1.47
N VAL A 132 -8.51 -5.34 -0.62
CA VAL A 132 -8.40 -4.21 0.29
C VAL A 132 -7.31 -3.27 -0.24
N PRO A 133 -7.69 -2.07 -0.74
CA PRO A 133 -6.75 -1.15 -1.38
C PRO A 133 -5.83 -0.52 -0.35
N LYS A 134 -4.53 -0.73 -0.53
CA LYS A 134 -3.45 -0.29 0.36
C LYS A 134 -2.39 0.44 -0.45
N THR A 135 -2.21 1.75 -0.20
CA THR A 135 -1.08 2.54 -0.70
C THR A 135 -0.93 3.81 0.12
N ILE A 136 0.32 4.26 0.33
CA ILE A 136 0.59 5.57 0.92
C ILE A 136 0.57 6.69 -0.13
N ASP A 137 0.58 6.35 -1.41
CA ASP A 137 0.62 7.30 -2.52
C ASP A 137 -0.76 7.93 -2.79
N ASN A 138 -1.84 7.29 -2.31
CA ASN A 138 -3.23 7.69 -2.53
C ASN A 138 -3.59 7.81 -4.02
N ASP A 139 -3.03 6.92 -4.82
CA ASP A 139 -3.10 6.90 -6.29
C ASP A 139 -4.19 5.97 -6.83
N LEU A 140 -5.01 5.38 -5.96
CA LEU A 140 -6.16 4.56 -6.33
C LEU A 140 -7.45 5.37 -6.21
N CYS A 141 -8.24 5.36 -7.26
CA CYS A 141 -9.53 6.05 -7.30
C CYS A 141 -10.59 5.22 -6.54
N LEU A 142 -10.83 5.57 -5.27
CA LEU A 142 -11.83 4.93 -4.44
C LEU A 142 -13.16 5.69 -4.47
N PRO A 143 -14.32 5.00 -4.22
CA PRO A 143 -15.62 5.65 -4.16
C PRO A 143 -15.65 6.80 -3.15
N HIS A 144 -16.40 7.84 -3.48
CA HIS A 144 -16.62 9.02 -2.61
C HIS A 144 -15.34 9.76 -2.20
N GLY A 145 -14.25 9.65 -2.96
CA GLY A 145 -12.99 10.31 -2.66
C GLY A 145 -12.32 9.82 -1.37
N MET A 146 -12.64 8.61 -0.93
CA MET A 146 -11.99 8.03 0.24
C MET A 146 -10.48 7.85 0.00
N PRO A 147 -9.63 8.27 0.95
CA PRO A 147 -8.21 8.00 0.84
C PRO A 147 -7.92 6.51 1.02
N THR A 148 -6.87 6.04 0.35
CA THR A 148 -6.37 4.68 0.57
C THR A 148 -5.83 4.54 1.99
N PHE A 149 -6.03 3.38 2.61
CA PHE A 149 -5.48 3.21 3.95
C PHE A 149 -3.94 3.18 3.92
N GLY A 150 -3.33 3.74 4.96
CA GLY A 150 -1.90 4.00 5.03
C GLY A 150 -1.50 5.43 4.64
N PHE A 151 -2.22 6.09 3.73
CA PHE A 151 -1.95 7.46 3.31
C PHE A 151 -2.01 8.48 4.46
N GLN A 152 -3.10 8.51 5.22
CA GLN A 152 -3.26 9.50 6.28
C GLN A 152 -2.23 9.33 7.41
N THR A 153 -1.89 8.10 7.76
CA THR A 153 -0.85 7.82 8.75
C THR A 153 0.53 8.24 8.25
N ALA A 154 0.86 7.90 6.99
CA ALA A 154 2.13 8.31 6.37
C ALA A 154 2.24 9.85 6.28
N ARG A 155 1.14 10.52 5.89
CA ARG A 155 1.06 11.98 5.86
C ARG A 155 1.31 12.59 7.25
N HIS A 156 0.64 12.07 8.28
CA HIS A 156 0.80 12.58 9.65
C HIS A 156 2.24 12.45 10.15
N MET A 157 2.85 11.29 9.95
CA MET A 157 4.26 11.08 10.31
C MET A 157 5.20 11.98 9.51
N GLY A 158 4.96 12.12 8.21
CA GLY A 158 5.72 13.02 7.35
C GLY A 158 5.65 14.48 7.80
N VAL A 159 4.49 14.95 8.23
CA VAL A 159 4.32 16.31 8.79
C VAL A 159 5.19 16.51 10.03
N SER A 160 5.21 15.54 10.94
CA SER A 160 6.04 15.62 12.16
C SER A 160 7.53 15.67 11.82
N LEU A 161 7.99 14.84 10.89
CA LEU A 161 9.38 14.83 10.43
C LEU A 161 9.76 16.16 9.76
N VAL A 162 8.94 16.68 8.87
CA VAL A 162 9.21 17.95 8.17
C VAL A 162 9.24 19.12 9.15
N LYS A 163 8.33 19.18 10.13
CA LYS A 163 8.37 20.23 11.19
C LYS A 163 9.67 20.19 11.96
N ASN A 164 10.18 19.03 12.33
CA ASN A 164 11.50 18.91 12.99
C ASN A 164 12.63 19.41 12.09
N LEU A 165 12.63 19.03 10.80
CA LEU A 165 13.61 19.53 9.83
C LEU A 165 13.53 21.05 9.63
N MET A 166 12.34 21.64 9.69
CA MET A 166 12.17 23.10 9.59
C MET A 166 12.81 23.82 10.80
N ILE A 167 12.69 23.28 12.01
CA ILE A 167 13.35 23.83 13.20
C ILE A 167 14.87 23.74 13.05
N ASP A 168 15.38 22.60 12.62
CA ASP A 168 16.81 22.40 12.40
C ASP A 168 17.32 23.33 11.28
N ALA A 169 16.60 23.46 10.17
CA ALA A 169 16.93 24.37 9.08
C ALA A 169 17.07 25.82 9.56
N HIS A 170 16.14 26.29 10.39
CA HIS A 170 16.19 27.62 10.96
C HIS A 170 17.38 27.79 11.91
N THR A 171 17.61 26.80 12.78
CA THR A 171 18.68 26.85 13.79
C THR A 171 20.08 26.84 13.16
N THR A 172 20.25 26.07 12.07
CA THR A 172 21.55 25.84 11.42
C THR A 172 21.74 26.67 10.15
N SER A 173 20.78 27.53 9.78
CA SER A 173 20.76 28.31 8.54
C SER A 173 20.97 27.44 7.29
N ARG A 174 20.26 26.31 7.21
CA ARG A 174 20.34 25.34 6.10
C ARG A 174 19.05 25.27 5.30
N TRP A 175 19.14 24.74 4.10
CA TRP A 175 18.02 24.38 3.26
C TRP A 175 17.88 22.86 3.21
N TYR A 176 16.67 22.34 3.42
CA TYR A 176 16.35 20.94 3.28
C TYR A 176 15.47 20.71 2.07
N PHE A 177 15.87 19.77 1.22
CA PHE A 177 15.07 19.23 0.13
C PHE A 177 14.53 17.87 0.54
N VAL A 178 13.24 17.81 0.80
CA VAL A 178 12.56 16.60 1.25
C VAL A 178 11.87 15.95 0.07
N VAL A 179 12.31 14.75 -0.30
CA VAL A 179 11.67 13.96 -1.35
C VAL A 179 10.76 12.93 -0.71
N THR A 180 9.49 12.95 -1.08
CA THR A 180 8.51 11.95 -0.63
C THR A 180 8.28 10.89 -1.69
N MET A 181 7.78 9.73 -1.28
CA MET A 181 7.23 8.75 -2.21
C MET A 181 5.95 9.29 -2.85
N GLY A 182 5.50 8.66 -3.94
CA GLY A 182 4.28 9.04 -4.64
C GLY A 182 4.18 8.49 -6.06
N ARG A 183 5.27 7.87 -6.58
CA ARG A 183 5.33 7.37 -7.98
C ARG A 183 4.94 8.47 -8.97
N LYS A 184 3.69 8.44 -9.46
CA LYS A 184 3.14 9.41 -10.43
C LYS A 184 2.16 10.41 -9.80
N ALA A 185 1.94 10.32 -8.48
CA ALA A 185 0.98 11.16 -7.75
C ALA A 185 1.68 11.99 -6.68
N GLY A 186 1.34 13.26 -6.60
CA GLY A 186 1.88 14.22 -5.65
C GLY A 186 1.08 14.33 -4.34
N HIS A 187 0.07 13.50 -4.12
CA HIS A 187 -0.83 13.61 -2.97
C HIS A 187 -0.12 13.60 -1.63
N LEU A 188 0.86 12.71 -1.45
CA LEU A 188 1.61 12.61 -0.20
C LEU A 188 2.49 13.84 0.03
N ALA A 189 3.24 14.27 -1.00
CA ALA A 189 4.06 15.48 -0.95
C ALA A 189 3.21 16.72 -0.62
N LEU A 190 2.10 16.90 -1.32
CA LEU A 190 1.20 18.03 -1.12
C LEU A 190 0.60 18.02 0.30
N GLY A 191 0.13 16.86 0.74
CA GLY A 191 -0.48 16.69 2.07
C GLY A 191 0.51 16.95 3.21
N ILE A 192 1.76 16.51 3.08
CA ILE A 192 2.82 16.76 4.06
C ILE A 192 3.25 18.23 4.02
N GLY A 193 3.58 18.75 2.84
CA GLY A 193 4.12 20.10 2.70
C GLY A 193 3.16 21.19 3.16
N LYS A 194 1.90 21.10 2.76
CA LYS A 194 0.85 22.05 3.21
C LYS A 194 0.60 21.98 4.72
N ALA A 195 0.50 20.77 5.29
CA ALA A 195 0.20 20.62 6.70
C ALA A 195 1.39 20.93 7.61
N ALA A 196 2.62 20.76 7.14
CA ALA A 196 3.84 21.17 7.86
C ALA A 196 4.12 22.68 7.75
N GLY A 197 3.59 23.36 6.73
CA GLY A 197 3.91 24.74 6.41
C GLY A 197 5.26 24.87 5.68
N ALA A 198 5.62 23.89 4.84
CA ALA A 198 6.84 23.94 4.04
C ALA A 198 6.88 25.21 3.16
N THR A 199 8.08 25.78 2.97
CA THR A 199 8.28 26.98 2.17
C THR A 199 7.76 26.83 0.73
N LEU A 200 7.98 25.65 0.14
CA LEU A 200 7.57 25.29 -1.20
C LEU A 200 7.26 23.81 -1.24
N THR A 201 6.19 23.46 -1.94
CA THR A 201 5.84 22.07 -2.23
C THR A 201 5.60 21.95 -3.71
N LEU A 202 6.30 21.02 -4.38
CA LEU A 202 6.18 20.80 -5.81
C LEU A 202 5.63 19.39 -6.04
N ILE A 203 4.62 19.29 -6.91
CA ILE A 203 3.97 18.03 -7.26
C ILE A 203 3.90 17.87 -8.78
N PRO A 204 3.94 16.64 -9.32
CA PRO A 204 3.91 16.42 -10.77
C PRO A 204 2.67 17.00 -11.47
N GLU A 205 1.55 17.07 -10.76
CA GLU A 205 0.27 17.54 -11.28
C GLU A 205 0.31 19.01 -11.74
N GLU A 206 1.14 19.84 -11.11
CA GLU A 206 1.28 21.26 -11.46
C GLU A 206 2.02 21.50 -12.80
N PHE A 207 2.65 20.45 -13.34
CA PHE A 207 3.47 20.55 -14.55
C PHE A 207 2.90 19.82 -15.76
N LYS A 208 1.75 19.15 -15.64
CA LYS A 208 1.18 18.30 -16.69
C LYS A 208 0.80 19.04 -17.97
N GLU A 209 0.41 20.30 -17.86
CA GLU A 209 -0.06 21.09 -19.01
C GLU A 209 1.06 21.59 -19.90
N ASN A 210 2.31 21.60 -19.45
CA ASN A 210 3.45 22.19 -20.15
C ASN A 210 4.40 21.17 -20.81
N GLY A 211 3.93 19.94 -21.04
CA GLY A 211 4.75 18.84 -21.60
C GLY A 211 5.71 18.24 -20.54
N PRO A 212 6.80 17.57 -20.96
CA PRO A 212 7.74 16.93 -20.06
C PRO A 212 8.39 17.96 -19.13
N LEU A 213 8.38 17.71 -17.82
CA LEU A 213 9.02 18.57 -16.83
C LEU A 213 10.52 18.69 -17.10
N LYS A 214 10.96 19.89 -17.41
CA LYS A 214 12.39 20.19 -17.60
C LYS A 214 13.04 20.50 -16.23
N LEU A 215 14.19 19.92 -15.98
CA LEU A 215 14.95 20.17 -14.74
C LEU A 215 15.26 21.67 -14.57
N SER A 216 15.53 22.41 -15.66
CA SER A 216 15.76 23.85 -15.63
C SER A 216 14.55 24.63 -15.07
N HIS A 217 13.34 24.22 -15.40
CA HIS A 217 12.14 24.88 -14.86
C HIS A 217 12.03 24.65 -13.35
N LEU A 218 12.23 23.41 -12.90
CA LEU A 218 12.23 23.09 -11.48
C LEU A 218 13.30 23.87 -10.70
N THR A 219 14.53 23.90 -11.21
CA THR A 219 15.63 24.63 -10.56
C THR A 219 15.39 26.14 -10.53
N THR A 220 14.75 26.72 -11.54
CA THR A 220 14.35 28.15 -11.56
C THR A 220 13.36 28.46 -10.46
N ILE A 221 12.32 27.62 -10.27
CA ILE A 221 11.34 27.80 -9.19
C ILE A 221 12.00 27.70 -7.80
N LEU A 222 12.86 26.72 -7.60
CA LEU A 222 13.59 26.53 -6.36
C LEU A 222 14.53 27.70 -6.06
N ALA A 223 15.33 28.13 -7.03
CA ALA A 223 16.25 29.28 -6.89
C ALA A 223 15.47 30.57 -6.60
N GLY A 224 14.37 30.82 -7.31
CA GLY A 224 13.51 31.97 -7.09
C GLY A 224 12.93 32.01 -5.67
N SER A 225 12.51 30.86 -5.14
CA SER A 225 12.03 30.73 -3.77
C SER A 225 13.11 31.05 -2.74
N ILE A 226 14.35 30.54 -2.95
CA ILE A 226 15.50 30.77 -2.07
C ILE A 226 15.87 32.28 -2.09
N ILE A 227 16.01 32.87 -3.27
CA ILE A 227 16.38 34.28 -3.43
C ILE A 227 15.34 35.19 -2.74
N LYS A 228 14.06 34.93 -2.93
CA LYS A 228 12.98 35.67 -2.29
C LYS A 228 13.06 35.61 -0.77
N ARG A 229 13.38 34.47 -0.20
CA ARG A 229 13.52 34.31 1.25
C ARG A 229 14.76 35.02 1.79
N LEU A 230 15.88 34.89 1.12
CA LEU A 230 17.10 35.59 1.49
C LEU A 230 16.93 37.12 1.46
N ALA A 231 16.23 37.66 0.44
CA ALA A 231 15.92 39.07 0.35
C ALA A 231 14.97 39.60 1.46
N GLN A 232 14.19 38.70 2.06
CA GLN A 232 13.28 39.02 3.18
C GLN A 232 13.90 38.72 4.56
N HIS A 233 15.16 38.36 4.63
CA HIS A 233 15.85 37.96 5.87
C HIS A 233 15.15 36.81 6.64
N ARG A 234 14.58 35.84 5.89
CA ARG A 234 13.82 34.72 6.44
C ARG A 234 14.45 33.39 6.10
#